data_1c38a185f420b3b229b4a71ad775275c
#
_entry.id   1c38a185f420b3b229b4a71ad775275c
#
_cell.length_a   1.000
_cell.length_b   1.000
_cell.length_c   1.000
_cell.angle_alpha   90.00
_cell.angle_beta   90.00
_cell.angle_gamma   90.00
#
_symmetry.space_group_name_H-M   'P 1'
#
loop_
_entity.id
_entity.type
_entity.pdbx_description
1 polymer ?
#
loop_
_entity_poly.entity_id
_entity_poly.type
_entity_poly.pdbx_seq_one_letter_code
_entity_poly.pdbx_strand_id
1 'polypeptide(L)'
;PKSMLPTPKPSSEIYGMTDESLFQGRIPIAGAAGDQQAALFGQTCFNPGEAKNTYGTGTFMLMNIGKEVKLSENGLVTTIAWGLDGEVNYALEGSVFVAGAAIQWLRDEVKIVDAAPDSEFFCNKVPDTNGCYVVPAFTGLGAPHWDQYDRGCIVGLTRGCNKAHIIRATVESLAYQTYDILEAMQADAGVKLAALKVDGGACKNDFLMQFQADIIDAPVHRPQCVETTAMGAAYLAGLAVGYWNSKEDVIANWAIDKVFDPQMDDDNRQKLLKGWKKAVKCSYGWAKED
;
A
#
# COMPACT_ATOMS: atom_id res chain seq x y z
N PRO A 1 -28.64 -5.34 -19.32
CA PRO A 1 -29.66 -6.13 -18.62
C PRO A 1 -29.04 -6.93 -17.48
N LYS A 2 -29.77 -7.06 -16.33
CA LYS A 2 -29.30 -7.84 -15.16
C LYS A 2 -28.96 -9.30 -15.51
N SER A 3 -29.61 -9.87 -16.54
CA SER A 3 -29.34 -11.22 -17.04
C SER A 3 -27.93 -11.42 -17.61
N MET A 4 -27.20 -10.34 -17.91
CA MET A 4 -25.82 -10.39 -18.40
C MET A 4 -24.79 -10.29 -17.27
N LEU A 5 -25.21 -10.00 -16.04
CA LEU A 5 -24.32 -9.90 -14.91
C LEU A 5 -24.14 -11.26 -14.25
N PRO A 6 -22.92 -11.58 -13.74
CA PRO A 6 -22.72 -12.77 -12.94
C PRO A 6 -23.50 -12.67 -11.63
N THR A 7 -23.81 -13.81 -11.02
CA THR A 7 -24.40 -13.86 -9.69
C THR A 7 -23.32 -13.52 -8.66
N PRO A 8 -23.49 -12.45 -7.86
CA PRO A 8 -22.56 -12.14 -6.77
C PRO A 8 -22.51 -13.28 -5.75
N LYS A 9 -21.30 -13.58 -5.28
CA LYS A 9 -21.02 -14.62 -4.30
C LYS A 9 -20.15 -14.07 -3.17
N PRO A 10 -20.21 -14.63 -1.95
CA PRO A 10 -19.25 -14.33 -0.90
C PRO A 10 -17.82 -14.60 -1.34
N SER A 11 -16.84 -14.01 -0.66
CA SER A 11 -15.42 -14.22 -0.97
C SER A 11 -14.92 -15.61 -0.54
N SER A 12 -15.64 -16.28 0.38
CA SER A 12 -15.36 -17.61 0.91
C SER A 12 -16.63 -18.46 0.79
N GLU A 13 -16.71 -19.25 -0.26
CA GLU A 13 -17.83 -20.17 -0.55
C GLU A 13 -17.35 -21.20 -1.57
N ILE A 14 -17.85 -22.43 -1.54
CA ILE A 14 -17.56 -23.41 -2.61
C ILE A 14 -18.34 -23.02 -3.86
N TYR A 15 -17.65 -22.50 -4.87
CA TYR A 15 -18.23 -22.05 -6.15
C TYR A 15 -18.41 -23.20 -7.13
N GLY A 16 -17.58 -24.24 -7.02
CA GLY A 16 -17.53 -25.40 -7.90
C GLY A 16 -16.35 -26.31 -7.58
N MET A 17 -16.15 -27.27 -8.47
CA MET A 17 -15.08 -28.27 -8.35
C MET A 17 -14.22 -28.24 -9.59
N THR A 18 -12.93 -28.54 -9.47
CA THR A 18 -12.03 -28.74 -10.61
C THR A 18 -12.42 -29.97 -11.41
N ASP A 19 -11.98 -30.01 -12.69
CA ASP A 19 -12.14 -31.20 -13.55
C ASP A 19 -11.19 -32.32 -13.07
N GLU A 20 -11.74 -33.52 -12.91
CA GLU A 20 -11.00 -34.71 -12.48
C GLU A 20 -9.89 -35.12 -13.45
N SER A 21 -10.03 -34.78 -14.74
CA SER A 21 -9.02 -35.10 -15.75
C SER A 21 -7.73 -34.31 -15.60
N LEU A 22 -7.77 -33.17 -14.90
CA LEU A 22 -6.62 -32.29 -14.69
C LEU A 22 -5.91 -32.52 -13.36
N PHE A 23 -6.60 -33.15 -12.40
CA PHE A 23 -6.11 -33.38 -11.03
C PHE A 23 -6.41 -34.81 -10.60
N GLN A 24 -5.69 -35.32 -9.60
CA GLN A 24 -5.91 -36.68 -9.05
C GLN A 24 -7.22 -36.78 -8.20
N GLY A 25 -8.22 -35.93 -8.51
CA GLY A 25 -9.50 -35.84 -7.83
C GLY A 25 -10.12 -34.46 -8.01
N ARG A 26 -11.34 -34.29 -7.53
CA ARG A 26 -12.06 -33.02 -7.56
C ARG A 26 -11.62 -32.14 -6.40
N ILE A 27 -11.07 -30.95 -6.70
CA ILE A 27 -10.64 -29.97 -5.71
C ILE A 27 -11.68 -28.84 -5.65
N PRO A 28 -12.18 -28.43 -4.47
CA PRO A 28 -13.10 -27.29 -4.35
C PRO A 28 -12.43 -25.98 -4.79
N ILE A 29 -13.12 -25.18 -5.60
CA ILE A 29 -12.77 -23.79 -5.89
C ILE A 29 -13.58 -22.96 -4.90
N ALA A 30 -12.92 -22.39 -3.89
CA ALA A 30 -13.63 -21.94 -2.71
C ALA A 30 -13.21 -20.57 -2.13
N GLY A 31 -12.28 -19.88 -2.78
CA GLY A 31 -11.87 -18.51 -2.39
C GLY A 31 -11.76 -17.63 -3.63
N ALA A 32 -12.41 -16.46 -3.61
CA ALA A 32 -12.31 -15.47 -4.68
C ALA A 32 -12.41 -14.06 -4.10
N ALA A 33 -11.42 -13.23 -4.41
CA ALA A 33 -11.39 -11.81 -4.04
C ALA A 33 -10.57 -11.04 -5.07
N GLY A 34 -10.81 -9.74 -5.18
CA GLY A 34 -9.86 -8.85 -5.86
C GLY A 34 -8.49 -8.92 -5.18
N ASP A 35 -7.41 -8.65 -5.91
CA ASP A 35 -6.04 -8.78 -5.39
C ASP A 35 -5.80 -7.94 -4.13
N GLN A 36 -6.28 -6.70 -4.12
CA GLN A 36 -6.13 -5.80 -2.98
C GLN A 36 -6.96 -6.24 -1.78
N GLN A 37 -8.16 -6.75 -2.00
CA GLN A 37 -9.04 -7.32 -0.98
C GLN A 37 -8.46 -8.61 -0.41
N ALA A 38 -7.91 -9.46 -1.28
CA ALA A 38 -7.19 -10.66 -0.85
C ALA A 38 -5.98 -10.31 0.01
N ALA A 39 -5.18 -9.30 -0.38
CA ALA A 39 -4.06 -8.82 0.42
C ALA A 39 -4.49 -8.28 1.79
N LEU A 40 -5.60 -7.53 1.86
CA LEU A 40 -6.16 -7.04 3.12
C LEU A 40 -6.55 -8.21 4.05
N PHE A 41 -7.19 -9.24 3.48
CA PHE A 41 -7.55 -10.45 4.22
C PHE A 41 -6.32 -11.25 4.63
N GLY A 42 -5.34 -11.41 3.74
CA GLY A 42 -4.07 -12.09 3.99
C GLY A 42 -3.20 -11.42 5.04
N GLN A 43 -3.29 -10.09 5.15
CA GLN A 43 -2.70 -9.31 6.23
C GLN A 43 -3.51 -9.38 7.54
N THR A 44 -4.59 -10.16 7.58
CA THR A 44 -5.45 -10.27 8.77
C THR A 44 -5.95 -8.92 9.31
N CYS A 45 -6.30 -7.99 8.42
CA CYS A 45 -6.85 -6.69 8.80
C CYS A 45 -8.36 -6.80 9.05
N PHE A 46 -8.74 -7.58 10.07
CA PHE A 46 -10.14 -7.97 10.31
C PHE A 46 -10.93 -6.94 11.13
N ASN A 47 -10.27 -6.04 11.82
CA ASN A 47 -10.92 -5.02 12.64
C ASN A 47 -10.94 -3.65 11.96
N PRO A 48 -11.98 -2.83 12.19
CA PRO A 48 -12.00 -1.44 11.71
C PRO A 48 -10.76 -0.66 12.18
N GLY A 49 -10.15 0.09 11.27
CA GLY A 49 -8.93 0.85 11.50
C GLY A 49 -7.64 0.06 11.24
N GLU A 50 -7.70 -1.26 11.02
CA GLU A 50 -6.54 -2.01 10.54
C GLU A 50 -6.34 -1.77 9.05
N ALA A 51 -5.09 -1.54 8.65
CA ALA A 51 -4.74 -1.21 7.27
C ALA A 51 -3.52 -1.98 6.78
N LYS A 52 -3.52 -2.21 5.47
CA LYS A 52 -2.37 -2.77 4.75
C LYS A 52 -1.89 -1.81 3.68
N ASN A 53 -0.62 -1.91 3.33
CA ASN A 53 -0.03 -1.21 2.18
C ASN A 53 0.82 -2.17 1.35
N THR A 54 0.44 -2.40 0.11
CA THR A 54 1.15 -3.27 -0.83
C THR A 54 2.05 -2.42 -1.74
N TYR A 55 3.37 -2.57 -1.62
CA TYR A 55 4.37 -1.87 -2.41
C TYR A 55 4.73 -2.66 -3.67
N GLY A 56 4.06 -2.35 -4.78
CA GLY A 56 4.33 -2.86 -6.12
C GLY A 56 4.93 -1.79 -7.04
N THR A 57 4.59 -1.80 -8.33
CA THR A 57 4.87 -0.74 -9.31
C THR A 57 4.30 0.59 -8.83
N GLY A 58 3.04 0.59 -8.44
CA GLY A 58 2.40 1.58 -7.59
C GLY A 58 2.28 1.06 -6.16
N THR A 59 1.53 1.76 -5.34
CA THR A 59 1.22 1.34 -3.97
C THR A 59 -0.28 1.40 -3.77
N PHE A 60 -0.84 0.38 -3.11
CA PHE A 60 -2.26 0.26 -2.84
C PHE A 60 -2.48 0.06 -1.36
N MET A 61 -3.12 1.05 -0.73
CA MET A 61 -3.46 1.02 0.68
C MET A 61 -4.95 0.76 0.84
N LEU A 62 -5.30 -0.20 1.70
CA LEU A 62 -6.67 -0.46 2.13
C LEU A 62 -6.76 -0.41 3.65
N MET A 63 -7.82 0.22 4.15
CA MET A 63 -8.19 0.23 5.56
C MET A 63 -9.58 -0.36 5.73
N ASN A 64 -9.71 -1.38 6.58
CA ASN A 64 -11.00 -1.91 6.98
C ASN A 64 -11.80 -0.86 7.76
N ILE A 65 -13.04 -0.59 7.35
CA ILE A 65 -13.96 0.34 8.02
C ILE A 65 -15.17 -0.35 8.63
N GLY A 66 -15.18 -1.70 8.65
CA GLY A 66 -16.24 -2.50 9.26
C GLY A 66 -17.43 -2.74 8.33
N LYS A 67 -18.61 -2.94 8.94
CA LYS A 67 -19.82 -3.39 8.26
C LYS A 67 -20.70 -2.26 7.72
N GLU A 68 -20.42 -1.01 8.11
CA GLU A 68 -21.17 0.15 7.63
C GLU A 68 -20.48 0.80 6.45
N VAL A 69 -21.25 1.09 5.40
CA VAL A 69 -20.75 1.82 4.23
C VAL A 69 -20.51 3.27 4.60
N LYS A 70 -19.29 3.73 4.46
CA LYS A 70 -18.92 5.14 4.57
C LYS A 70 -18.33 5.60 3.24
N LEU A 71 -18.98 6.53 2.56
CA LEU A 71 -18.40 7.11 1.34
C LEU A 71 -17.28 8.08 1.74
N SER A 72 -16.18 8.00 1.02
CA SER A 72 -15.06 8.92 1.24
C SER A 72 -15.41 10.34 0.83
N GLU A 73 -15.05 11.32 1.66
CA GLU A 73 -15.11 12.75 1.38
C GLU A 73 -13.73 13.35 1.07
N ASN A 74 -12.67 12.55 1.26
CA ASN A 74 -11.26 12.96 1.11
C ASN A 74 -10.55 12.31 -0.10
N GLY A 75 -11.32 11.98 -1.17
CA GLY A 75 -10.74 11.53 -2.43
C GLY A 75 -10.29 10.07 -2.45
N LEU A 76 -10.82 9.22 -1.57
CA LEU A 76 -10.56 7.78 -1.57
C LEU A 76 -11.69 7.00 -2.24
N VAL A 77 -11.46 5.74 -2.55
CA VAL A 77 -12.48 4.82 -3.04
C VAL A 77 -13.05 4.03 -1.87
N THR A 78 -14.38 3.99 -1.74
CA THR A 78 -15.05 3.04 -0.83
C THR A 78 -15.34 1.76 -1.60
N THR A 79 -14.90 0.63 -1.08
CA THR A 79 -15.03 -0.68 -1.73
C THR A 79 -15.51 -1.75 -0.75
N ILE A 80 -15.99 -2.88 -1.29
CA ILE A 80 -16.22 -4.08 -0.48
C ILE A 80 -14.85 -4.71 -0.17
N ALA A 81 -14.58 -4.95 1.10
CA ALA A 81 -13.37 -5.65 1.54
C ALA A 81 -13.52 -7.17 1.32
N TRP A 82 -14.55 -7.77 1.88
CA TRP A 82 -14.92 -9.18 1.69
C TRP A 82 -16.37 -9.45 2.12
N GLY A 83 -16.94 -10.55 1.60
CA GLY A 83 -18.15 -11.17 2.11
C GLY A 83 -17.79 -12.52 2.73
N LEU A 84 -18.18 -12.74 3.98
CA LEU A 84 -17.94 -13.94 4.77
C LEU A 84 -19.09 -14.17 5.74
N ASP A 85 -19.58 -15.41 5.86
CA ASP A 85 -20.63 -15.82 6.81
C ASP A 85 -21.91 -14.97 6.76
N GLY A 86 -22.29 -14.52 5.54
CA GLY A 86 -23.46 -13.67 5.33
C GLY A 86 -23.26 -12.20 5.68
N GLU A 87 -22.07 -11.80 6.10
CA GLU A 87 -21.71 -10.44 6.42
C GLU A 87 -20.79 -9.84 5.35
N VAL A 88 -20.92 -8.52 5.11
CA VAL A 88 -20.06 -7.76 4.23
C VAL A 88 -19.25 -6.76 5.04
N ASN A 89 -17.94 -6.74 4.84
CA ASN A 89 -17.05 -5.71 5.36
C ASN A 89 -16.64 -4.78 4.22
N TYR A 90 -16.44 -3.51 4.57
CA TYR A 90 -16.06 -2.45 3.64
C TYR A 90 -14.66 -1.93 3.95
N ALA A 91 -14.02 -1.35 2.95
CA ALA A 91 -12.72 -0.71 3.08
C ALA A 91 -12.68 0.64 2.38
N LEU A 92 -11.83 1.54 2.86
CA LEU A 92 -11.34 2.68 2.11
C LEU A 92 -10.08 2.24 1.36
N GLU A 93 -9.97 2.65 0.11
CA GLU A 93 -8.85 2.34 -0.77
C GLU A 93 -8.24 3.63 -1.31
N GLY A 94 -6.91 3.71 -1.24
CA GLY A 94 -6.12 4.77 -1.87
C GLY A 94 -5.00 4.17 -2.72
N SER A 95 -4.79 4.74 -3.90
CA SER A 95 -3.82 4.27 -4.87
C SER A 95 -2.77 5.34 -5.16
N VAL A 96 -1.49 4.97 -5.04
CA VAL A 96 -0.35 5.73 -5.55
C VAL A 96 0.10 5.08 -6.85
N PHE A 97 0.14 5.84 -7.93
CA PHE A 97 0.43 5.29 -9.26
C PHE A 97 1.90 4.92 -9.45
N VAL A 98 2.79 5.66 -8.80
CA VAL A 98 4.25 5.52 -8.98
C VAL A 98 4.92 5.33 -7.62
N ALA A 99 5.28 4.09 -7.29
CA ALA A 99 6.05 3.71 -6.12
C ALA A 99 7.33 2.96 -6.53
N GLY A 100 7.31 1.64 -6.61
CA GLY A 100 8.45 0.86 -7.10
C GLY A 100 8.91 1.27 -8.50
N ALA A 101 7.98 1.77 -9.33
CA ALA A 101 8.31 2.34 -10.65
C ALA A 101 9.29 3.53 -10.55
N ALA A 102 9.27 4.32 -9.47
CA ALA A 102 10.26 5.38 -9.28
C ALA A 102 11.68 4.82 -9.07
N ILE A 103 11.80 3.72 -8.36
CA ILE A 103 13.11 3.04 -8.18
C ILE A 103 13.56 2.38 -9.48
N GLN A 104 12.63 1.78 -10.24
CA GLN A 104 12.93 1.25 -11.58
C GLN A 104 13.42 2.37 -12.51
N TRP A 105 12.77 3.55 -12.48
CA TRP A 105 13.21 4.71 -13.25
C TRP A 105 14.62 5.16 -12.89
N LEU A 106 15.00 5.18 -11.59
CA LEU A 106 16.39 5.48 -11.18
C LEU A 106 17.39 4.47 -11.73
N ARG A 107 16.99 3.18 -11.88
CA ARG A 107 17.81 2.09 -12.39
C ARG A 107 17.88 2.09 -13.91
N ASP A 108 16.75 2.11 -14.59
CA ASP A 108 16.65 1.78 -16.01
C ASP A 108 16.89 3.02 -16.91
N GLU A 109 16.39 4.18 -16.47
CA GLU A 109 16.42 5.41 -17.27
C GLU A 109 17.52 6.37 -16.80
N VAL A 110 17.53 6.72 -15.51
CA VAL A 110 18.54 7.66 -14.96
C VAL A 110 19.90 6.96 -14.76
N LYS A 111 19.89 5.65 -14.51
CA LYS A 111 21.08 4.79 -14.37
C LYS A 111 22.02 5.23 -13.25
N ILE A 112 21.45 5.61 -12.09
CA ILE A 112 22.22 6.01 -10.90
C ILE A 112 22.21 4.96 -9.79
N VAL A 113 21.46 3.86 -9.97
CA VAL A 113 21.53 2.61 -9.21
C VAL A 113 21.59 1.44 -10.19
N ASP A 114 22.28 0.35 -9.82
CA ASP A 114 22.42 -0.83 -10.67
C ASP A 114 21.29 -1.84 -10.39
N ALA A 115 20.83 -1.92 -9.14
CA ALA A 115 19.74 -2.77 -8.70
C ALA A 115 18.86 -2.07 -7.66
N ALA A 116 17.60 -2.50 -7.52
CA ALA A 116 16.67 -1.89 -6.56
C ALA A 116 17.19 -1.90 -5.10
N PRO A 117 17.86 -2.96 -4.60
CA PRO A 117 18.44 -2.96 -3.26
C PRO A 117 19.52 -1.88 -3.02
N ASP A 118 20.20 -1.42 -4.09
CA ASP A 118 21.22 -0.36 -3.95
C ASP A 118 20.61 0.96 -3.46
N SER A 119 19.31 1.15 -3.65
CA SER A 119 18.61 2.34 -3.16
C SER A 119 18.75 2.48 -1.64
N GLU A 120 18.62 1.39 -0.88
CA GLU A 120 18.81 1.40 0.58
C GLU A 120 20.24 1.77 0.98
N PHE A 121 21.24 1.21 0.29
CA PHE A 121 22.64 1.56 0.54
C PHE A 121 22.91 3.04 0.33
N PHE A 122 22.37 3.64 -0.75
CA PHE A 122 22.52 5.07 -0.99
C PHE A 122 21.74 5.94 0.00
N CYS A 123 20.55 5.52 0.43
CA CYS A 123 19.80 6.21 1.49
C CYS A 123 20.61 6.34 2.78
N ASN A 124 21.33 5.30 3.14
CA ASN A 124 22.14 5.25 4.35
C ASN A 124 23.49 5.97 4.22
N LYS A 125 23.90 6.42 3.01
CA LYS A 125 25.15 7.18 2.79
C LYS A 125 25.08 8.66 3.17
N VAL A 126 23.88 9.19 3.29
CA VAL A 126 23.66 10.61 3.59
C VAL A 126 22.73 10.73 4.80
N PRO A 127 22.92 11.74 5.66
CA PRO A 127 22.11 11.88 6.87
C PRO A 127 20.65 12.30 6.58
N ASP A 128 20.43 13.00 5.47
CA ASP A 128 19.12 13.50 5.01
C ASP A 128 19.14 13.73 3.51
N THR A 129 18.09 14.33 2.95
CA THR A 129 17.99 14.67 1.52
C THR A 129 18.62 16.02 1.18
N ASN A 130 19.23 16.72 2.11
CA ASN A 130 19.72 18.10 1.99
C ASN A 130 18.64 19.07 1.45
N GLY A 131 17.38 18.85 1.87
CA GLY A 131 16.23 19.64 1.44
C GLY A 131 15.71 19.33 0.03
N CYS A 132 16.23 18.30 -0.63
CA CYS A 132 15.74 17.82 -1.91
C CYS A 132 14.48 16.95 -1.72
N TYR A 133 13.46 17.17 -2.56
CA TYR A 133 12.26 16.33 -2.66
C TYR A 133 12.07 15.87 -4.09
N VAL A 134 11.65 14.63 -4.26
CA VAL A 134 11.24 14.05 -5.54
C VAL A 134 9.75 13.78 -5.49
N VAL A 135 8.98 14.34 -6.41
CA VAL A 135 7.56 14.02 -6.61
C VAL A 135 7.47 13.15 -7.84
N PRO A 136 7.23 11.83 -7.72
CA PRO A 136 7.30 10.91 -8.86
C PRO A 136 5.97 10.83 -9.62
N ALA A 137 5.37 11.97 -9.97
CA ALA A 137 4.09 12.06 -10.68
C ALA A 137 4.24 11.77 -12.19
N PHE A 138 4.88 10.65 -12.57
CA PHE A 138 5.18 10.35 -14.00
C PHE A 138 3.92 10.19 -14.84
N THR A 139 2.83 9.74 -14.25
CA THR A 139 1.51 9.55 -14.89
C THR A 139 0.42 10.36 -14.20
N GLY A 140 0.79 11.47 -13.54
CA GLY A 140 -0.07 12.23 -12.65
C GLY A 140 0.00 11.70 -11.21
N LEU A 141 -0.77 12.32 -10.32
CA LEU A 141 -0.94 11.88 -8.92
C LEU A 141 -2.28 11.16 -8.75
N GLY A 142 -2.24 10.04 -8.00
CA GLY A 142 -3.42 9.29 -7.57
C GLY A 142 -4.09 9.92 -6.34
N ALA A 143 -4.69 9.08 -5.51
CA ALA A 143 -5.33 9.50 -4.27
C ALA A 143 -4.33 10.19 -3.32
N PRO A 144 -4.73 11.20 -2.57
CA PRO A 144 -6.04 11.89 -2.59
C PRO A 144 -6.10 13.04 -3.62
N HIS A 145 -5.03 13.29 -4.37
CA HIS A 145 -4.86 14.47 -5.24
C HIS A 145 -5.66 14.40 -6.55
N TRP A 146 -5.69 13.22 -7.18
CA TRP A 146 -6.39 12.94 -8.45
C TRP A 146 -6.10 13.95 -9.56
N ASP A 147 -4.83 14.34 -9.73
CA ASP A 147 -4.42 15.24 -10.81
C ASP A 147 -3.64 14.51 -11.91
N GLN A 148 -4.31 14.26 -13.05
CA GLN A 148 -3.71 13.63 -14.23
C GLN A 148 -2.73 14.54 -14.98
N TYR A 149 -2.74 15.84 -14.69
CA TYR A 149 -1.89 16.84 -15.35
C TYR A 149 -0.58 17.08 -14.62
N ASP A 150 -0.42 16.52 -13.43
CA ASP A 150 0.84 16.55 -12.71
C ASP A 150 1.94 15.80 -13.47
N ARG A 151 3.17 16.24 -13.32
CA ARG A 151 4.36 15.51 -13.80
C ARG A 151 5.42 15.49 -12.72
N GLY A 152 6.30 14.46 -12.83
CA GLY A 152 7.39 14.28 -11.89
C GLY A 152 8.29 15.52 -11.83
N CYS A 153 8.66 15.91 -10.61
CA CYS A 153 9.60 17.01 -10.41
C CYS A 153 10.62 16.71 -9.29
N ILE A 154 11.77 17.35 -9.38
CA ILE A 154 12.80 17.35 -8.33
C ILE A 154 12.97 18.80 -7.89
N VAL A 155 12.74 19.09 -6.62
CA VAL A 155 12.82 20.44 -6.07
C VAL A 155 13.77 20.52 -4.88
N GLY A 156 14.22 21.72 -4.52
CA GLY A 156 15.12 21.94 -3.39
C GLY A 156 16.60 21.61 -3.68
N LEU A 157 16.98 21.41 -4.93
CA LEU A 157 18.38 21.15 -5.31
C LEU A 157 19.30 22.32 -4.96
N THR A 158 20.38 21.99 -4.27
CA THR A 158 21.51 22.89 -4.03
C THR A 158 22.79 22.30 -4.59
N ARG A 159 23.87 23.06 -4.61
CA ARG A 159 25.20 22.57 -5.02
C ARG A 159 25.68 21.39 -4.13
N GLY A 160 25.17 21.26 -2.92
CA GLY A 160 25.49 20.16 -1.98
C GLY A 160 24.78 18.86 -2.30
N CYS A 161 23.73 18.85 -3.17
CA CYS A 161 23.02 17.63 -3.53
C CYS A 161 23.86 16.78 -4.49
N ASN A 162 23.90 15.47 -4.21
CA ASN A 162 24.53 14.47 -5.07
C ASN A 162 23.55 13.32 -5.34
N LYS A 163 23.97 12.29 -6.08
CA LYS A 163 23.09 11.18 -6.45
C LYS A 163 22.45 10.48 -5.25
N ALA A 164 23.15 10.36 -4.12
CA ALA A 164 22.60 9.71 -2.92
C ALA A 164 21.42 10.50 -2.32
N HIS A 165 21.47 11.82 -2.33
CA HIS A 165 20.34 12.65 -1.91
C HIS A 165 19.12 12.50 -2.83
N ILE A 166 19.32 12.42 -4.15
CA ILE A 166 18.22 12.20 -5.11
C ILE A 166 17.61 10.80 -4.92
N ILE A 167 18.44 9.76 -4.78
CA ILE A 167 17.98 8.39 -4.53
C ILE A 167 17.19 8.34 -3.23
N ARG A 168 17.71 8.92 -2.15
CA ARG A 168 17.03 8.99 -0.85
C ARG A 168 15.71 9.75 -0.94
N ALA A 169 15.68 10.92 -1.58
CA ALA A 169 14.46 11.69 -1.77
C ALA A 169 13.41 10.90 -2.59
N THR A 170 13.84 10.08 -3.54
CA THR A 170 12.94 9.20 -4.31
C THR A 170 12.37 8.09 -3.41
N VAL A 171 13.20 7.45 -2.58
CA VAL A 171 12.71 6.42 -1.63
C VAL A 171 11.78 7.04 -0.58
N GLU A 172 12.14 8.19 0.00
CA GLU A 172 11.31 8.92 0.96
C GLU A 172 9.95 9.33 0.37
N SER A 173 9.89 9.62 -0.95
CA SER A 173 8.63 9.99 -1.61
C SER A 173 7.56 8.89 -1.57
N LEU A 174 7.95 7.63 -1.48
CA LEU A 174 7.01 6.51 -1.33
C LEU A 174 6.31 6.58 0.03
N ALA A 175 7.05 6.92 1.07
CA ALA A 175 6.52 7.07 2.42
C ALA A 175 5.63 8.32 2.55
N TYR A 176 5.99 9.42 1.92
CA TYR A 176 5.18 10.63 1.92
C TYR A 176 3.84 10.44 1.21
N GLN A 177 3.83 9.80 0.03
CA GLN A 177 2.58 9.50 -0.69
C GLN A 177 1.67 8.57 0.12
N THR A 178 2.25 7.58 0.81
CA THR A 178 1.54 6.71 1.74
C THR A 178 0.94 7.50 2.90
N TYR A 179 1.66 8.50 3.45
CA TYR A 179 1.15 9.39 4.48
C TYR A 179 -0.06 10.21 3.99
N ASP A 180 -0.02 10.76 2.77
CA ASP A 180 -1.13 11.55 2.21
C ASP A 180 -2.43 10.71 2.13
N ILE A 181 -2.32 9.43 1.71
CA ILE A 181 -3.46 8.51 1.69
C ILE A 181 -3.94 8.20 3.12
N LEU A 182 -3.02 7.91 4.04
CA LEU A 182 -3.37 7.56 5.41
C LEU A 182 -4.03 8.75 6.15
N GLU A 183 -3.57 9.98 5.94
CA GLU A 183 -4.18 11.20 6.47
C GLU A 183 -5.66 11.28 6.04
N ALA A 184 -5.95 11.02 4.74
CA ALA A 184 -7.31 10.97 4.21
C ALA A 184 -8.12 9.80 4.79
N MET A 185 -7.54 8.59 4.89
CA MET A 185 -8.22 7.42 5.46
C MET A 185 -8.64 7.62 6.90
N GLN A 186 -7.76 8.16 7.72
CA GLN A 186 -8.06 8.44 9.14
C GLN A 186 -9.13 9.51 9.30
N ALA A 187 -9.13 10.54 8.44
CA ALA A 187 -10.16 11.56 8.43
C ALA A 187 -11.54 10.99 8.09
N ASP A 188 -11.64 10.14 7.06
CA ASP A 188 -12.89 9.52 6.63
C ASP A 188 -13.38 8.45 7.61
N ALA A 189 -12.47 7.59 8.08
CA ALA A 189 -12.82 6.50 8.99
C ALA A 189 -13.15 6.98 10.40
N GLY A 190 -12.60 8.13 10.82
CA GLY A 190 -12.73 8.65 12.17
C GLY A 190 -11.96 7.84 13.21
N VAL A 191 -10.96 7.06 12.77
CA VAL A 191 -10.11 6.22 13.64
C VAL A 191 -8.65 6.46 13.33
N LYS A 192 -7.80 6.40 14.36
CA LYS A 192 -6.35 6.46 14.21
C LYS A 192 -5.81 5.07 13.88
N LEU A 193 -4.84 4.99 12.96
CA LEU A 193 -4.14 3.75 12.65
C LEU A 193 -3.38 3.24 13.86
N ALA A 194 -3.56 1.96 14.21
CA ALA A 194 -2.81 1.32 15.28
C ALA A 194 -1.44 0.83 14.79
N ALA A 195 -1.39 0.26 13.59
CA ALA A 195 -0.17 -0.18 12.92
C ALA A 195 -0.46 -0.35 11.42
N LEU A 196 0.54 -0.11 10.57
CA LEU A 196 0.46 -0.36 9.13
C LEU A 196 1.11 -1.71 8.82
N LYS A 197 0.34 -2.65 8.28
CA LYS A 197 0.87 -3.92 7.78
C LYS A 197 1.32 -3.75 6.33
N VAL A 198 2.53 -4.20 6.01
CA VAL A 198 3.15 -3.95 4.70
C VAL A 198 3.54 -5.23 3.98
N ASP A 199 3.45 -5.20 2.64
CA ASP A 199 3.88 -6.29 1.77
C ASP A 199 4.37 -5.78 0.41
N GLY A 200 4.67 -6.71 -0.49
CA GLY A 200 5.22 -6.39 -1.81
C GLY A 200 6.73 -6.17 -1.82
N GLY A 201 7.29 -5.92 -3.00
CA GLY A 201 8.74 -5.95 -3.21
C GLY A 201 9.53 -4.91 -2.42
N ALA A 202 9.04 -3.67 -2.33
CA ALA A 202 9.77 -2.58 -1.69
C ALA A 202 9.70 -2.61 -0.14
N CYS A 203 8.82 -3.43 0.46
CA CYS A 203 8.80 -3.59 1.93
C CYS A 203 10.07 -4.28 2.47
N LYS A 204 10.91 -4.86 1.59
CA LYS A 204 12.22 -5.44 1.94
C LYS A 204 13.29 -4.38 2.23
N ASN A 205 13.07 -3.13 1.84
CA ASN A 205 13.97 -2.01 2.12
C ASN A 205 13.72 -1.49 3.54
N ASP A 206 14.63 -1.81 4.46
CA ASP A 206 14.51 -1.47 5.88
C ASP A 206 14.55 0.05 6.12
N PHE A 207 15.31 0.79 5.31
CA PHE A 207 15.31 2.26 5.38
C PHE A 207 13.93 2.82 5.07
N LEU A 208 13.29 2.35 3.98
CA LEU A 208 11.95 2.79 3.62
C LEU A 208 10.94 2.47 4.73
N MET A 209 11.00 1.27 5.30
CA MET A 209 10.05 0.86 6.34
C MET A 209 10.21 1.66 7.63
N GLN A 210 11.45 1.95 8.04
CA GLN A 210 11.70 2.82 9.19
C GLN A 210 11.22 4.25 8.92
N PHE A 211 11.57 4.80 7.76
CA PHE A 211 11.12 6.14 7.38
C PHE A 211 9.59 6.21 7.24
N GLN A 212 8.95 5.15 6.77
CA GLN A 212 7.49 5.05 6.74
C GLN A 212 6.89 5.12 8.14
N ALA A 213 7.42 4.34 9.09
CA ALA A 213 6.96 4.38 10.49
C ALA A 213 7.12 5.79 11.09
N ASP A 214 8.26 6.42 10.84
CA ASP A 214 8.58 7.77 11.32
C ASP A 214 7.60 8.82 10.77
N ILE A 215 7.29 8.76 9.48
CA ILE A 215 6.43 9.76 8.81
C ILE A 215 4.96 9.59 9.18
N ILE A 216 4.47 8.35 9.35
CA ILE A 216 3.05 8.12 9.71
C ILE A 216 2.81 8.15 11.23
N ASP A 217 3.86 8.22 12.05
CA ASP A 217 3.79 8.17 13.51
C ASP A 217 3.04 6.93 14.02
N ALA A 218 3.29 5.79 13.41
CA ALA A 218 2.68 4.51 13.77
C ALA A 218 3.62 3.34 13.42
N PRO A 219 3.57 2.23 14.17
CA PRO A 219 4.37 1.06 13.85
C PRO A 219 4.09 0.51 12.45
N VAL A 220 5.14 0.06 11.75
CA VAL A 220 5.03 -0.67 10.48
C VAL A 220 5.39 -2.12 10.73
N HIS A 221 4.48 -3.03 10.39
CA HIS A 221 4.62 -4.46 10.58
C HIS A 221 4.86 -5.17 9.24
N ARG A 222 6.04 -5.75 9.06
CA ARG A 222 6.35 -6.62 7.93
C ARG A 222 6.14 -8.07 8.32
N PRO A 223 5.29 -8.84 7.60
CA PRO A 223 5.11 -10.27 7.86
C PRO A 223 6.25 -11.09 7.27
N GLN A 224 6.42 -12.33 7.76
CA GLN A 224 7.36 -13.29 7.20
C GLN A 224 6.98 -13.69 5.77
N CYS A 225 5.69 -13.88 5.49
CA CYS A 225 5.19 -14.10 4.14
C CYS A 225 4.72 -12.79 3.54
N VAL A 226 5.47 -12.26 2.56
CA VAL A 226 5.12 -11.01 1.86
C VAL A 226 4.21 -11.21 0.64
N GLU A 227 3.83 -12.45 0.33
CA GLU A 227 2.88 -12.81 -0.73
C GLU A 227 1.45 -12.86 -0.16
N THR A 228 1.04 -11.79 0.49
CA THR A 228 -0.21 -11.74 1.27
C THR A 228 -1.46 -11.82 0.41
N THR A 229 -1.38 -11.41 -0.85
CA THR A 229 -2.47 -11.58 -1.84
C THR A 229 -2.82 -13.07 -2.04
N ALA A 230 -1.80 -13.90 -2.29
CA ALA A 230 -1.99 -15.34 -2.44
C ALA A 230 -2.45 -15.99 -1.13
N MET A 231 -1.88 -15.55 -0.01
CA MET A 231 -2.29 -16.03 1.32
C MET A 231 -3.76 -15.69 1.62
N GLY A 232 -4.22 -14.49 1.26
CA GLY A 232 -5.61 -14.10 1.48
C GLY A 232 -6.60 -14.97 0.71
N ALA A 233 -6.30 -15.25 -0.57
CA ALA A 233 -7.11 -16.18 -1.36
C ALA A 233 -7.10 -17.60 -0.76
N ALA A 234 -5.94 -18.07 -0.27
CA ALA A 234 -5.82 -19.35 0.39
C ALA A 234 -6.60 -19.40 1.71
N TYR A 235 -6.56 -18.33 2.53
CA TYR A 235 -7.33 -18.24 3.77
C TYR A 235 -8.84 -18.28 3.51
N LEU A 236 -9.32 -17.52 2.52
CA LEU A 236 -10.75 -17.54 2.13
C LEU A 236 -11.19 -18.93 1.68
N ALA A 237 -10.37 -19.60 0.85
CA ALA A 237 -10.65 -20.97 0.43
C ALA A 237 -10.62 -21.96 1.59
N GLY A 238 -9.62 -21.86 2.47
CA GLY A 238 -9.45 -22.74 3.62
C GLY A 238 -10.59 -22.62 4.62
N LEU A 239 -11.11 -21.40 4.86
CA LEU A 239 -12.31 -21.19 5.68
C LEU A 239 -13.54 -21.85 5.05
N ALA A 240 -13.75 -21.70 3.74
CA ALA A 240 -14.90 -22.28 3.04
C ALA A 240 -14.93 -23.81 3.06
N VAL A 241 -13.76 -24.46 3.11
CA VAL A 241 -13.65 -25.94 3.14
C VAL A 241 -13.40 -26.50 4.54
N GLY A 242 -13.35 -25.63 5.58
CA GLY A 242 -13.14 -26.04 6.97
C GLY A 242 -11.70 -26.46 7.30
N TYR A 243 -10.71 -26.01 6.53
CA TYR A 243 -9.29 -26.17 6.87
C TYR A 243 -8.90 -25.29 8.07
N TRP A 244 -9.39 -24.05 8.11
CA TRP A 244 -9.43 -23.18 9.28
C TRP A 244 -10.88 -23.02 9.74
N ASN A 245 -11.11 -23.03 11.05
CA ASN A 245 -12.46 -22.96 11.60
C ASN A 245 -12.92 -21.52 11.84
N SER A 246 -11.99 -20.57 11.91
CA SER A 246 -12.28 -19.18 12.26
C SER A 246 -11.20 -18.21 11.75
N LYS A 247 -11.49 -16.90 11.83
CA LYS A 247 -10.50 -15.84 11.57
C LYS A 247 -9.37 -15.85 12.60
N GLU A 248 -9.62 -16.28 13.82
CA GLU A 248 -8.61 -16.44 14.88
C GLU A 248 -7.58 -17.49 14.50
N ASP A 249 -8.00 -18.61 13.89
CA ASP A 249 -7.08 -19.62 13.35
C ASP A 249 -6.22 -19.04 12.22
N VAL A 250 -6.79 -18.17 11.37
CA VAL A 250 -6.07 -17.47 10.32
C VAL A 250 -5.06 -16.49 10.92
N ILE A 251 -5.44 -15.70 11.93
CA ILE A 251 -4.52 -14.77 12.63
C ILE A 251 -3.34 -15.54 13.23
N ALA A 252 -3.57 -16.74 13.80
CA ALA A 252 -2.51 -17.55 14.39
C ALA A 252 -1.47 -18.03 13.37
N ASN A 253 -1.80 -18.05 12.06
CA ASN A 253 -0.87 -18.35 10.99
C ASN A 253 -0.10 -17.13 10.46
N TRP A 254 -0.51 -15.91 10.83
CA TRP A 254 0.18 -14.69 10.42
C TRP A 254 1.34 -14.40 11.39
N ALA A 255 2.54 -14.39 10.88
CA ALA A 255 3.75 -14.19 11.69
C ALA A 255 4.49 -12.93 11.25
N ILE A 256 4.92 -12.11 12.24
CA ILE A 256 5.74 -10.92 12.03
C ILE A 256 7.18 -11.34 11.75
N ASP A 257 7.78 -10.75 10.70
CA ASP A 257 9.21 -10.77 10.48
C ASP A 257 9.89 -9.64 11.26
N LYS A 258 9.42 -8.39 11.05
CA LYS A 258 10.00 -7.21 11.67
C LYS A 258 8.96 -6.14 11.96
N VAL A 259 9.13 -5.47 13.09
CA VAL A 259 8.40 -4.25 13.48
C VAL A 259 9.36 -3.08 13.40
N PHE A 260 8.88 -1.99 12.81
CA PHE A 260 9.57 -0.70 12.75
C PHE A 260 8.74 0.31 13.55
N ASP A 261 9.23 0.69 14.72
CA ASP A 261 8.58 1.68 15.55
C ASP A 261 9.05 3.10 15.17
N PRO A 262 8.18 4.13 15.30
CA PRO A 262 8.56 5.52 15.07
C PRO A 262 9.73 5.94 15.97
N GLN A 263 10.73 6.59 15.39
CA GLN A 263 11.93 7.08 16.09
C GLN A 263 12.14 8.59 15.88
N MET A 264 11.47 9.20 14.90
CA MET A 264 11.59 10.61 14.56
C MET A 264 10.77 11.47 15.51
N ASP A 265 11.36 12.55 16.00
CA ASP A 265 10.64 13.56 16.76
C ASP A 265 9.60 14.29 15.91
N ASP A 266 8.56 14.83 16.58
CA ASP A 266 7.44 15.46 15.89
C ASP A 266 7.84 16.73 15.11
N ASP A 267 8.74 17.54 15.64
CA ASP A 267 9.17 18.79 14.99
C ASP A 267 9.84 18.49 13.64
N ASN A 268 10.70 17.48 13.61
CA ASN A 268 11.36 17.04 12.38
C ASN A 268 10.35 16.43 11.38
N ARG A 269 9.43 15.58 11.87
CA ARG A 269 8.36 15.00 11.05
C ARG A 269 7.51 16.10 10.39
N GLN A 270 7.04 17.07 11.16
CA GLN A 270 6.22 18.19 10.65
C GLN A 270 6.99 19.06 9.66
N LYS A 271 8.27 19.28 9.88
CA LYS A 271 9.14 20.01 8.94
C LYS A 271 9.23 19.28 7.60
N LEU A 272 9.43 17.97 7.61
CA LEU A 272 9.53 17.14 6.41
C LEU A 272 8.20 17.09 5.66
N LEU A 273 7.09 16.87 6.35
CA LEU A 273 5.74 16.88 5.77
C LEU A 273 5.38 18.24 5.15
N LYS A 274 5.75 19.35 5.81
CA LYS A 274 5.57 20.68 5.24
C LYS A 274 6.36 20.87 3.95
N GLY A 275 7.59 20.35 3.91
CA GLY A 275 8.43 20.34 2.72
C GLY A 275 7.82 19.52 1.59
N TRP A 276 7.31 18.32 1.91
CA TRP A 276 6.61 17.45 0.97
C TRP A 276 5.38 18.13 0.36
N LYS A 277 4.47 18.65 1.21
CA LYS A 277 3.27 19.37 0.77
C LYS A 277 3.60 20.58 -0.14
N LYS A 278 4.76 21.23 0.08
CA LYS A 278 5.27 22.27 -0.80
C LYS A 278 5.77 21.71 -2.13
N ALA A 279 6.51 20.60 -2.10
CA ALA A 279 7.05 19.95 -3.30
C ALA A 279 5.93 19.47 -4.23
N VAL A 280 4.90 18.82 -3.69
CA VAL A 280 3.72 18.36 -4.44
C VAL A 280 3.06 19.53 -5.19
N LYS A 281 2.93 20.71 -4.55
CA LYS A 281 2.36 21.90 -5.21
C LYS A 281 3.18 22.38 -6.42
N CYS A 282 4.47 22.04 -6.51
CA CYS A 282 5.31 22.38 -7.65
C CYS A 282 5.05 21.49 -8.88
N SER A 283 4.39 20.32 -8.70
CA SER A 283 4.03 19.41 -9.80
C SER A 283 2.67 19.71 -10.42
N TYR A 284 1.80 20.45 -9.71
CA TYR A 284 0.40 20.64 -10.09
C TYR A 284 0.24 21.27 -11.48
N GLY A 285 -0.61 20.59 -12.26
CA GLY A 285 -1.04 21.10 -13.56
C GLY A 285 0.05 21.28 -14.60
N TRP A 286 1.25 20.70 -14.40
CA TRP A 286 2.40 20.89 -15.30
C TRP A 286 2.07 20.60 -16.78
N ALA A 287 1.22 19.63 -17.06
CA ALA A 287 0.83 19.24 -18.42
C ALA A 287 -0.49 19.86 -18.89
N LYS A 288 -1.05 20.82 -18.15
CA LYS A 288 -2.17 21.63 -18.66
C LYS A 288 -1.66 22.55 -19.76
N GLU A 289 -2.36 22.54 -20.89
CA GLU A 289 -2.16 23.57 -21.92
C GLU A 289 -2.75 24.89 -21.38
N ASP A 290 -2.04 26.01 -21.61
CA ASP A 290 -2.47 27.36 -21.25
C ASP A 290 -3.70 27.82 -22.04
#